data_d9189020137b39e1f08229bf015d09fa
#
_entry.id   d9189020137b39e1f08229bf015d09fa
#
_cell.length_a   1.000
_cell.length_b   1.000
_cell.length_c   1.000
_cell.angle_alpha   90.00
_cell.angle_beta   90.00
_cell.angle_gamma   90.00
#
_symmetry.space_group_name_H-M   'P 1'
#
loop_
_entity.id
_entity.type
_entity.pdbx_description
1 polymer ?
#
loop_
_entity_poly.entity_id
_entity_poly.type
_entity_poly.pdbx_seq_one_letter_code
_entity_poly.pdbx_strand_id
1 'polypeptide(L)'
;MRAAIVWEGSTLFPIEWTTYQLLPASCFTQAKAGNVIRLWHQDLHGGAQVILRTSGWGVMPGMAGAGLLSGRHSDILISEEMLTELQQNGCIVFGIGFTLTSVEVLSKKERPRLEVGVPVVNDWMWSSPEVPVFHVNVANPTDDTVDFDIEIRVSDDKLSSFEDFAYPYSLAPGESQSYDFKPVRSLNPGFYQATIHVAGEEVRTFYFGVDADKIASAPDMQSDFLDFWQTAKAELASIDPQYTLTELPEHSSAQRKVYLLEMKSVPDATGQGIVRAYYAEPTAPGQYPAILHFCAYDGGGGLSIPRADDYPSQIDIIVSTRGQSINNRSPYTNPYGEWLVYGFGNPDTWYYRGAYMDCLRALDFLLSREKVQPENIFAEGSSQGGAFTIACAALSEGRLNAIAPACSFMGDFPDYFQLVCWPYNAFLPMQRGLGLSDEAMYAMLSYFDTKNLATLITCPVIMNFSLQDTTCPPHTVWAAYNNLASTEKQYIPNPTLGHTTGETWGINLRDFFASHLKGPDAIQSLRVSTADDAIYDLHGVRRQGSLSTLPSGIYIHHGKKIVK
;
A
#
# COMPACT_ATOMS: atom_id res chain seq x y z
N MET A 1 26.39 -32.10 -8.00
CA MET A 1 26.34 -31.96 -9.48
C MET A 1 26.52 -30.49 -9.81
N ARG A 2 27.30 -30.16 -10.85
CA ARG A 2 27.57 -28.76 -11.19
C ARG A 2 26.30 -28.11 -11.75
N ALA A 3 26.01 -26.86 -11.35
CA ALA A 3 25.05 -26.00 -12.01
C ALA A 3 25.38 -25.92 -13.51
N ALA A 4 24.37 -26.06 -14.36
CA ALA A 4 24.55 -25.84 -15.78
C ALA A 4 24.18 -24.39 -16.09
N ILE A 5 25.18 -23.55 -16.36
CA ILE A 5 24.95 -22.21 -16.94
C ILE A 5 24.36 -22.44 -18.32
N VAL A 6 23.15 -21.97 -18.54
CA VAL A 6 22.42 -22.12 -19.82
C VAL A 6 22.43 -20.83 -20.62
N TRP A 7 22.72 -19.72 -19.99
CA TRP A 7 22.93 -18.42 -20.60
C TRP A 7 23.82 -17.55 -19.73
N GLU A 8 24.70 -16.77 -20.35
CA GLU A 8 25.56 -15.78 -19.70
C GLU A 8 25.69 -14.54 -20.60
N GLY A 9 25.61 -13.36 -20.01
CA GLY A 9 25.66 -12.10 -20.76
C GLY A 9 25.37 -10.90 -19.88
N SER A 10 24.84 -9.85 -20.47
CA SER A 10 24.34 -8.66 -19.77
C SER A 10 23.16 -8.11 -20.54
N THR A 11 21.96 -8.32 -20.03
CA THR A 11 20.73 -7.77 -20.61
C THR A 11 20.10 -6.83 -19.62
N LEU A 12 20.09 -5.53 -19.94
CA LEU A 12 19.42 -4.50 -19.14
C LEU A 12 17.92 -4.54 -19.40
N PHE A 13 17.13 -4.75 -18.36
CA PHE A 13 15.67 -4.58 -18.34
C PHE A 13 15.37 -3.20 -17.74
N PRO A 14 14.99 -2.21 -18.55
CA PRO A 14 14.69 -0.86 -18.07
C PRO A 14 13.45 -0.87 -17.18
N ILE A 15 13.10 0.30 -16.61
CA ILE A 15 11.91 0.45 -15.77
C ILE A 15 10.59 0.36 -16.58
N GLU A 16 10.64 -0.17 -17.77
CA GLU A 16 9.50 -0.38 -18.68
C GLU A 16 9.53 -1.81 -19.21
N TRP A 17 8.36 -2.41 -19.38
CA TRP A 17 8.21 -3.75 -19.95
C TRP A 17 8.48 -3.77 -21.45
N THR A 18 9.71 -3.50 -21.88
CA THR A 18 10.10 -3.38 -23.28
C THR A 18 11.19 -4.35 -23.71
N THR A 19 11.93 -4.90 -22.75
CA THR A 19 13.08 -5.76 -23.02
C THR A 19 12.81 -7.19 -22.60
N TYR A 20 13.36 -8.14 -23.35
CA TYR A 20 13.29 -9.56 -23.06
C TYR A 20 14.59 -10.27 -23.40
N GLN A 21 14.82 -11.44 -22.75
CA GLN A 21 15.88 -12.37 -23.08
C GLN A 21 15.27 -13.71 -23.53
N LEU A 22 15.55 -14.14 -24.75
CA LEU A 22 15.13 -15.46 -25.23
C LEU A 22 16.11 -16.53 -24.74
N LEU A 23 15.56 -17.61 -24.18
CA LEU A 23 16.27 -18.85 -23.82
C LEU A 23 15.71 -19.97 -24.69
N PRO A 24 16.47 -20.51 -25.67
CA PRO A 24 15.98 -21.54 -26.57
C PRO A 24 15.79 -22.89 -25.84
N ALA A 25 15.01 -23.79 -26.42
CA ALA A 25 14.74 -25.13 -25.86
C ALA A 25 16.02 -25.94 -25.54
N SER A 26 17.09 -25.69 -26.31
CA SER A 26 18.39 -26.33 -26.07
C SER A 26 18.98 -26.05 -24.67
N CYS A 27 18.58 -24.95 -24.03
CA CYS A 27 18.95 -24.62 -22.64
C CYS A 27 18.37 -25.61 -21.61
N PHE A 28 17.28 -26.28 -21.96
CA PHE A 28 16.48 -27.08 -21.02
C PHE A 28 16.45 -28.57 -21.32
N THR A 29 17.26 -29.06 -22.26
CA THR A 29 17.27 -30.48 -22.68
C THR A 29 17.56 -31.46 -21.55
N GLN A 30 18.33 -31.04 -20.55
CA GLN A 30 18.69 -31.85 -19.36
C GLN A 30 17.85 -31.50 -18.13
N ALA A 31 16.96 -30.51 -18.22
CA ALA A 31 16.10 -30.10 -17.13
C ALA A 31 15.10 -31.21 -16.77
N LYS A 32 14.71 -31.24 -15.51
CA LYS A 32 13.69 -32.16 -14.96
C LYS A 32 12.72 -31.34 -14.10
N ALA A 33 11.50 -31.83 -13.93
CA ALA A 33 10.61 -31.26 -12.94
C ALA A 33 11.25 -31.32 -11.54
N GLY A 34 11.08 -30.25 -10.79
CA GLY A 34 11.76 -30.06 -9.51
C GLY A 34 13.15 -29.43 -9.60
N ASN A 35 13.72 -29.25 -10.81
CA ASN A 35 14.90 -28.41 -10.98
C ASN A 35 14.51 -26.92 -10.78
N VAL A 36 15.50 -26.06 -10.64
CA VAL A 36 15.33 -24.62 -10.43
C VAL A 36 16.02 -23.86 -11.56
N ILE A 37 15.31 -22.93 -12.18
CA ILE A 37 15.91 -21.90 -13.02
C ILE A 37 16.34 -20.77 -12.09
N ARG A 38 17.66 -20.53 -12.01
CA ARG A 38 18.23 -19.42 -11.26
C ARG A 38 18.60 -18.29 -12.20
N LEU A 39 18.01 -17.11 -11.96
CA LEU A 39 18.30 -15.89 -12.67
C LEU A 39 19.24 -15.03 -11.83
N TRP A 40 20.50 -14.90 -12.26
CA TRP A 40 21.43 -13.98 -11.62
C TRP A 40 21.22 -12.56 -12.15
N HIS A 41 21.11 -11.61 -11.26
CA HIS A 41 20.83 -10.21 -11.60
C HIS A 41 21.61 -9.24 -10.73
N GLN A 42 21.74 -8.02 -11.23
CA GLN A 42 22.35 -6.88 -10.57
C GLN A 42 21.59 -5.60 -10.92
N ASP A 43 22.01 -4.48 -10.35
CA ASP A 43 21.45 -3.14 -10.62
C ASP A 43 19.92 -3.11 -10.43
N LEU A 44 19.44 -3.72 -9.32
CA LEU A 44 18.02 -3.75 -9.03
C LEU A 44 17.49 -2.35 -8.76
N HIS A 45 16.44 -1.98 -9.47
CA HIS A 45 15.58 -0.88 -9.09
C HIS A 45 14.53 -1.38 -8.09
N GLY A 46 14.11 -0.54 -7.15
CA GLY A 46 13.00 -0.87 -6.25
C GLY A 46 11.76 -1.33 -7.02
N GLY A 47 11.14 -2.42 -6.58
CA GLY A 47 10.00 -3.01 -7.29
C GLY A 47 10.33 -3.73 -8.60
N ALA A 48 11.60 -4.04 -8.88
CA ALA A 48 12.02 -4.85 -10.02
C ALA A 48 11.26 -6.19 -10.06
N GLN A 49 10.86 -6.62 -11.26
CA GLN A 49 10.04 -7.81 -11.45
C GLN A 49 10.51 -8.63 -12.65
N VAL A 50 10.26 -9.94 -12.58
CA VAL A 50 10.50 -10.87 -13.69
C VAL A 50 9.35 -11.85 -13.86
N ILE A 51 9.07 -12.23 -15.09
CA ILE A 51 8.15 -13.31 -15.45
C ILE A 51 8.77 -14.14 -16.59
N LEU A 52 8.55 -15.45 -16.54
CA LEU A 52 8.80 -16.29 -17.71
C LEU A 52 7.56 -16.33 -18.59
N ARG A 53 7.79 -16.14 -19.89
CA ARG A 53 6.78 -16.25 -20.95
C ARG A 53 7.10 -17.43 -21.85
N THR A 54 6.09 -18.01 -22.48
CA THR A 54 6.28 -18.94 -23.59
C THR A 54 6.90 -18.22 -24.78
N SER A 55 7.48 -18.95 -25.72
CA SER A 55 8.00 -18.38 -26.97
C SER A 55 6.93 -17.62 -27.78
N GLY A 56 5.65 -17.95 -27.58
CA GLY A 56 4.48 -17.24 -28.13
C GLY A 56 3.94 -16.10 -27.27
N TRP A 57 4.69 -15.61 -26.26
CA TRP A 57 4.33 -14.51 -25.34
C TRP A 57 3.19 -14.82 -24.35
N GLY A 58 2.69 -16.04 -24.31
CA GLY A 58 1.77 -16.47 -23.26
C GLY A 58 2.46 -16.54 -21.89
N VAL A 59 1.70 -16.55 -20.80
CA VAL A 59 2.25 -16.82 -19.47
C VAL A 59 2.77 -18.25 -19.44
N MET A 60 3.97 -18.44 -18.86
CA MET A 60 4.57 -19.77 -18.71
C MET A 60 3.66 -20.64 -17.83
N PRO A 61 3.32 -21.88 -18.26
CA PRO A 61 2.53 -22.80 -17.44
C PRO A 61 3.12 -22.96 -16.03
N GLY A 62 2.25 -22.93 -15.01
CA GLY A 62 2.65 -23.02 -13.61
C GLY A 62 3.13 -21.72 -12.96
N MET A 63 3.13 -20.60 -13.69
CA MET A 63 3.40 -19.26 -13.11
C MET A 63 2.10 -18.49 -12.86
N ALA A 64 1.99 -17.92 -11.65
CA ALA A 64 0.84 -17.07 -11.29
C ALA A 64 0.95 -15.64 -11.85
N GLY A 65 2.16 -15.14 -12.13
CA GLY A 65 2.43 -13.78 -12.59
C GLY A 65 3.90 -13.40 -12.47
N ALA A 66 4.20 -12.12 -12.56
CA ALA A 66 5.54 -11.60 -12.34
C ALA A 66 5.91 -11.65 -10.84
N GLY A 67 7.12 -12.14 -10.56
CA GLY A 67 7.69 -12.15 -9.22
C GLY A 67 8.56 -10.92 -8.97
N LEU A 68 8.51 -10.38 -7.75
CA LEU A 68 9.45 -9.35 -7.29
C LEU A 68 10.86 -9.93 -7.19
N LEU A 69 11.85 -9.15 -7.59
CA LEU A 69 13.25 -9.49 -7.46
C LEU A 69 13.83 -8.94 -6.16
N SER A 70 14.67 -9.74 -5.53
CA SER A 70 15.45 -9.35 -4.35
C SER A 70 16.81 -10.04 -4.36
N GLY A 71 17.76 -9.51 -3.60
CA GLY A 71 19.08 -10.12 -3.47
C GLY A 71 19.89 -10.13 -4.77
N ARG A 72 20.64 -11.21 -5.02
CA ARG A 72 21.54 -11.36 -6.17
C ARG A 72 21.00 -12.28 -7.25
N HIS A 73 20.03 -13.10 -6.94
CA HIS A 73 19.40 -14.03 -7.86
C HIS A 73 17.96 -14.31 -7.46
N SER A 74 17.20 -14.83 -8.40
CA SER A 74 15.84 -15.30 -8.18
C SER A 74 15.69 -16.72 -8.71
N ASP A 75 15.02 -17.55 -7.94
CA ASP A 75 14.85 -18.97 -8.21
C ASP A 75 13.41 -19.27 -8.64
N ILE A 76 13.25 -19.94 -9.78
CA ILE A 76 11.96 -20.36 -10.33
C ILE A 76 11.93 -21.88 -10.39
N LEU A 77 11.03 -22.51 -9.64
CA LEU A 77 10.85 -23.95 -9.64
C LEU A 77 10.23 -24.43 -10.96
N ILE A 78 10.86 -25.40 -11.61
CA ILE A 78 10.34 -26.03 -12.82
C ILE A 78 9.25 -27.04 -12.42
N SER A 79 7.99 -26.71 -12.71
CA SER A 79 6.87 -27.66 -12.60
C SER A 79 6.86 -28.67 -13.77
N GLU A 80 6.08 -29.74 -13.67
CA GLU A 80 5.91 -30.67 -14.78
C GLU A 80 5.27 -30.00 -16.03
N GLU A 81 4.33 -29.09 -15.80
CA GLU A 81 3.67 -28.32 -16.88
C GLU A 81 4.66 -27.39 -17.57
N MET A 82 5.47 -26.67 -16.79
CA MET A 82 6.52 -25.77 -17.28
C MET A 82 7.58 -26.55 -18.07
N LEU A 83 8.00 -27.71 -17.57
CA LEU A 83 9.06 -28.52 -18.18
C LEU A 83 8.77 -28.86 -19.66
N THR A 84 7.54 -29.25 -19.96
CA THR A 84 7.12 -29.60 -21.31
C THR A 84 7.32 -28.43 -22.28
N GLU A 85 6.87 -27.23 -21.88
CA GLU A 85 7.02 -26.01 -22.67
C GLU A 85 8.50 -25.63 -22.85
N LEU A 86 9.28 -25.65 -21.76
CA LEU A 86 10.71 -25.33 -21.78
C LEU A 86 11.50 -26.23 -22.73
N GLN A 87 11.25 -27.54 -22.72
CA GLN A 87 11.96 -28.50 -23.55
C GLN A 87 11.56 -28.45 -25.03
N GLN A 88 10.33 -28.06 -25.32
CA GLN A 88 9.83 -27.95 -26.70
C GLN A 88 10.16 -26.59 -27.34
N ASN A 89 9.94 -25.51 -26.61
CA ASN A 89 9.92 -24.16 -27.17
C ASN A 89 10.90 -23.18 -26.50
N GLY A 90 11.49 -23.57 -25.34
CA GLY A 90 12.27 -22.63 -24.53
C GLY A 90 11.39 -21.65 -23.77
N CYS A 91 11.94 -20.50 -23.42
CA CYS A 91 11.19 -19.44 -22.76
C CYS A 91 11.76 -18.05 -23.07
N ILE A 92 10.94 -17.05 -22.76
CA ILE A 92 11.32 -15.65 -22.73
C ILE A 92 11.39 -15.22 -21.26
N VAL A 93 12.56 -14.73 -20.83
CA VAL A 93 12.68 -13.95 -19.59
C VAL A 93 12.22 -12.54 -19.92
N PHE A 94 11.17 -12.08 -19.28
CA PHE A 94 10.59 -10.76 -19.48
C PHE A 94 10.51 -10.05 -18.14
N GLY A 95 10.94 -8.80 -18.06
CA GLY A 95 11.07 -8.14 -16.77
C GLY A 95 11.27 -6.65 -16.85
N ILE A 96 11.49 -6.05 -15.68
CA ILE A 96 11.57 -4.61 -15.47
C ILE A 96 12.51 -4.29 -14.30
N GLY A 97 13.39 -3.30 -14.49
CA GLY A 97 14.17 -2.68 -13.40
C GLY A 97 15.37 -3.49 -12.92
N PHE A 98 16.06 -4.26 -13.78
CA PHE A 98 17.27 -5.00 -13.40
C PHE A 98 18.17 -5.30 -14.60
N THR A 99 19.39 -5.73 -14.32
CA THR A 99 20.31 -6.30 -15.32
C THR A 99 20.46 -7.80 -15.09
N LEU A 100 20.03 -8.63 -16.04
CA LEU A 100 20.25 -10.08 -16.03
C LEU A 100 21.70 -10.38 -16.45
N THR A 101 22.42 -11.17 -15.64
CA THR A 101 23.82 -11.49 -15.88
C THR A 101 24.07 -12.94 -16.26
N SER A 102 23.30 -13.88 -15.70
CA SER A 102 23.34 -15.28 -16.14
C SER A 102 22.07 -16.04 -15.77
N VAL A 103 21.86 -17.17 -16.42
CA VAL A 103 20.79 -18.13 -16.11
C VAL A 103 21.39 -19.50 -15.93
N GLU A 104 21.05 -20.16 -14.85
CA GLU A 104 21.47 -21.50 -14.50
C GLU A 104 20.28 -22.43 -14.34
N VAL A 105 20.45 -23.70 -14.71
CA VAL A 105 19.52 -24.76 -14.31
C VAL A 105 20.19 -25.62 -13.23
N LEU A 106 19.63 -25.58 -12.05
CA LEU A 106 20.11 -26.29 -10.88
C LEU A 106 19.29 -27.55 -10.67
N SER A 107 19.97 -28.70 -10.41
CA SER A 107 19.26 -29.85 -9.88
C SER A 107 18.86 -29.56 -8.43
N LYS A 108 17.60 -29.82 -8.08
CA LYS A 108 17.16 -29.75 -6.69
C LYS A 108 18.05 -30.69 -5.87
N LYS A 109 18.92 -30.14 -5.01
CA LYS A 109 19.52 -30.94 -3.94
C LYS A 109 18.37 -31.41 -3.05
N GLU A 110 18.39 -32.66 -2.63
CA GLU A 110 17.63 -33.04 -1.43
C GLU A 110 18.16 -32.18 -0.29
N ARG A 111 17.37 -31.21 0.12
CA ARG A 111 17.75 -30.33 1.21
C ARG A 111 17.26 -30.93 2.51
N PRO A 112 17.97 -30.68 3.63
CA PRO A 112 17.50 -31.11 4.93
C PRO A 112 16.08 -30.61 5.16
N ARG A 113 15.22 -31.44 5.69
CA ARG A 113 13.87 -31.04 6.12
C ARG A 113 13.99 -30.34 7.47
N LEU A 114 14.26 -29.02 7.43
CA LEU A 114 14.22 -28.19 8.61
C LEU A 114 12.88 -27.44 8.65
N GLU A 115 12.32 -27.29 9.84
CA GLU A 115 11.19 -26.39 10.08
C GLU A 115 11.76 -25.06 10.53
N VAL A 116 11.42 -23.98 9.82
CA VAL A 116 12.00 -22.66 10.06
C VAL A 116 10.90 -21.62 10.27
N GLY A 117 11.07 -20.79 11.30
CA GLY A 117 10.19 -19.66 11.59
C GLY A 117 10.98 -18.38 11.83
N VAL A 118 10.50 -17.27 11.29
CA VAL A 118 11.03 -15.93 11.55
C VAL A 118 9.88 -15.09 12.14
N PRO A 119 9.79 -15.00 13.49
CA PRO A 119 8.71 -14.28 14.15
C PRO A 119 8.86 -12.78 13.98
N VAL A 120 7.70 -12.09 14.01
CA VAL A 120 7.66 -10.63 14.11
C VAL A 120 8.02 -10.22 15.53
N VAL A 121 8.95 -9.30 15.66
CA VAL A 121 9.37 -8.71 16.94
C VAL A 121 9.35 -7.20 16.82
N ASN A 122 8.80 -6.52 17.82
CA ASN A 122 8.65 -5.05 17.84
C ASN A 122 7.99 -4.49 16.57
N ASP A 123 7.04 -5.23 16.01
CA ASP A 123 6.41 -4.90 14.71
C ASP A 123 7.42 -4.66 13.57
N TRP A 124 8.65 -5.20 13.70
CA TRP A 124 9.81 -4.91 12.85
C TRP A 124 10.13 -3.41 12.75
N MET A 125 9.86 -2.67 13.82
CA MET A 125 10.17 -1.26 13.97
C MET A 125 11.03 -1.06 15.22
N TRP A 126 12.20 -0.47 15.07
CA TRP A 126 13.10 -0.19 16.19
C TRP A 126 13.41 1.29 16.28
N SER A 127 13.50 1.78 17.51
CA SER A 127 13.91 3.16 17.80
C SER A 127 15.10 3.18 18.73
N SER A 128 16.09 4.03 18.45
CA SER A 128 17.28 4.17 19.30
C SER A 128 16.92 4.41 20.77
N PRO A 129 17.58 3.71 21.74
CA PRO A 129 18.84 2.97 21.58
C PRO A 129 18.70 1.47 21.20
N GLU A 130 17.52 0.99 20.88
CA GLU A 130 17.30 -0.40 20.46
C GLU A 130 17.95 -0.67 19.09
N VAL A 131 18.46 -1.89 18.92
CA VAL A 131 19.04 -2.37 17.67
C VAL A 131 18.14 -3.46 17.10
N PRO A 132 17.92 -3.52 15.78
CA PRO A 132 17.19 -4.61 15.16
C PRO A 132 17.75 -5.97 15.55
N VAL A 133 16.85 -6.91 15.90
CA VAL A 133 17.19 -8.30 16.20
C VAL A 133 16.28 -9.21 15.38
N PHE A 134 16.87 -10.05 14.54
CA PHE A 134 16.15 -11.02 13.74
C PHE A 134 16.24 -12.38 14.43
N HIS A 135 15.11 -12.93 14.84
CA HIS A 135 15.03 -14.26 15.44
C HIS A 135 14.75 -15.28 14.35
N VAL A 136 15.59 -16.32 14.29
CA VAL A 136 15.40 -17.44 13.36
C VAL A 136 15.27 -18.71 14.18
N ASN A 137 14.07 -19.26 14.23
CA ASN A 137 13.78 -20.52 14.92
C ASN A 137 13.94 -21.66 13.93
N VAL A 138 14.80 -22.65 14.24
CA VAL A 138 15.03 -23.81 13.40
C VAL A 138 14.81 -25.09 14.21
N ALA A 139 14.04 -26.03 13.66
CA ALA A 139 13.84 -27.33 14.21
C ALA A 139 14.26 -28.41 13.20
N ASN A 140 14.92 -29.45 13.70
CA ASN A 140 15.28 -30.65 12.95
C ASN A 140 14.29 -31.79 13.27
N PRO A 141 13.25 -32.03 12.48
CA PRO A 141 12.27 -33.08 12.70
C PRO A 141 12.75 -34.46 12.21
N THR A 142 13.99 -34.58 11.75
CA THR A 142 14.55 -35.84 11.18
C THR A 142 15.24 -36.68 12.25
N ASP A 143 15.55 -37.94 11.90
CA ASP A 143 16.27 -38.90 12.77
C ASP A 143 17.80 -38.73 12.65
N ASP A 144 18.28 -37.85 11.78
CA ASP A 144 19.71 -37.62 11.55
C ASP A 144 20.13 -36.23 12.04
N THR A 145 21.42 -36.07 12.38
CA THR A 145 22.02 -34.75 12.61
C THR A 145 22.08 -33.97 11.29
N VAL A 146 21.63 -32.72 11.29
CA VAL A 146 21.61 -31.87 10.11
C VAL A 146 22.55 -30.68 10.29
N ASP A 147 23.51 -30.56 9.37
CA ASP A 147 24.37 -29.39 9.23
C ASP A 147 23.75 -28.42 8.22
N PHE A 148 23.72 -27.13 8.54
CA PHE A 148 23.15 -26.07 7.69
C PHE A 148 23.79 -24.70 7.95
N ASP A 149 23.64 -23.78 6.99
CA ASP A 149 24.01 -22.40 7.16
C ASP A 149 22.73 -21.54 7.32
N ILE A 150 22.82 -20.49 8.14
CA ILE A 150 21.88 -19.37 8.14
C ILE A 150 22.60 -18.19 7.50
N GLU A 151 22.06 -17.72 6.38
CA GLU A 151 22.57 -16.57 5.65
C GLU A 151 21.60 -15.42 5.81
N ILE A 152 22.12 -14.23 6.13
CA ILE A 152 21.31 -13.02 6.26
C ILE A 152 21.92 -11.92 5.42
N ARG A 153 21.10 -11.31 4.59
CA ARG A 153 21.44 -10.13 3.82
C ARG A 153 20.60 -8.96 4.31
N VAL A 154 21.23 -7.81 4.48
CA VAL A 154 20.58 -6.53 4.77
C VAL A 154 20.88 -5.56 3.64
N SER A 155 19.86 -4.92 3.11
CA SER A 155 19.94 -3.84 2.13
C SER A 155 19.11 -2.65 2.61
N ASP A 156 19.39 -1.46 2.06
CA ASP A 156 18.48 -0.32 2.20
C ASP A 156 17.16 -0.59 1.42
N ASP A 157 16.21 0.31 1.54
CA ASP A 157 14.92 0.19 0.84
C ASP A 157 15.02 0.42 -0.67
N LYS A 158 16.15 0.96 -1.16
CA LYS A 158 16.50 1.05 -2.59
C LYS A 158 17.20 -0.21 -3.11
N LEU A 159 17.25 -1.27 -2.29
CA LEU A 159 17.86 -2.57 -2.55
C LEU A 159 19.38 -2.56 -2.75
N SER A 160 20.08 -1.50 -2.30
CA SER A 160 21.52 -1.48 -2.24
C SER A 160 21.99 -2.33 -1.05
N SER A 161 22.52 -3.52 -1.34
CA SER A 161 23.03 -4.44 -0.31
C SER A 161 24.31 -3.89 0.33
N PHE A 162 24.36 -3.88 1.66
CA PHE A 162 25.54 -3.40 2.40
C PHE A 162 26.03 -4.39 3.46
N GLU A 163 25.29 -5.44 3.75
CA GLU A 163 25.66 -6.47 4.72
C GLU A 163 25.20 -7.84 4.26
N ASP A 164 26.08 -8.81 4.30
CA ASP A 164 25.83 -10.18 3.88
C ASP A 164 26.72 -11.10 4.75
N PHE A 165 26.13 -11.97 5.55
CA PHE A 165 26.85 -12.86 6.44
C PHE A 165 26.18 -14.23 6.53
N ALA A 166 27.01 -15.26 6.74
CA ALA A 166 26.58 -16.63 6.86
C ALA A 166 27.25 -17.29 8.08
N TYR A 167 26.47 -18.08 8.81
CA TYR A 167 26.95 -18.82 9.96
C TYR A 167 26.55 -20.29 9.86
N PRO A 168 27.52 -21.23 10.03
CA PRO A 168 27.23 -22.65 10.04
C PRO A 168 26.67 -23.10 11.40
N TYR A 169 25.71 -24.01 11.35
CA TYR A 169 25.07 -24.63 12.51
C TYR A 169 24.86 -26.14 12.30
N SER A 170 24.61 -26.84 13.40
CA SER A 170 24.24 -28.25 13.40
C SER A 170 23.16 -28.50 14.45
N LEU A 171 22.13 -29.27 14.11
CA LEU A 171 21.08 -29.69 15.03
C LEU A 171 21.00 -31.24 15.08
N ALA A 172 20.99 -31.78 16.28
CA ALA A 172 20.75 -33.20 16.50
C ALA A 172 19.29 -33.60 16.17
N PRO A 173 18.98 -34.89 16.01
CA PRO A 173 17.62 -35.39 15.80
C PRO A 173 16.62 -34.83 16.82
N GLY A 174 15.52 -34.26 16.35
CA GLY A 174 14.45 -33.71 17.18
C GLY A 174 14.81 -32.41 17.92
N GLU A 175 16.00 -31.86 17.74
CA GLU A 175 16.43 -30.62 18.37
C GLU A 175 15.79 -29.39 17.72
N SER A 176 15.54 -28.35 18.53
CA SER A 176 15.07 -27.07 18.08
C SER A 176 15.85 -25.94 18.77
N GLN A 177 16.25 -24.92 18.01
CA GLN A 177 17.02 -23.81 18.54
C GLN A 177 16.59 -22.49 17.90
N SER A 178 16.68 -21.40 18.68
CA SER A 178 16.51 -20.02 18.21
C SER A 178 17.87 -19.35 18.07
N TYR A 179 18.07 -18.65 16.97
CA TYR A 179 19.28 -17.91 16.65
C TYR A 179 18.94 -16.45 16.49
N ASP A 180 19.75 -15.58 17.12
CA ASP A 180 19.56 -14.14 17.11
C ASP A 180 20.63 -13.46 16.26
N PHE A 181 20.18 -12.68 15.29
CA PHE A 181 21.05 -11.94 14.38
C PHE A 181 20.81 -10.44 14.50
N LYS A 182 21.89 -9.67 14.47
CA LYS A 182 21.86 -8.22 14.51
C LYS A 182 22.68 -7.68 13.36
N PRO A 183 22.24 -6.60 12.69
CA PRO A 183 23.12 -5.89 11.78
C PRO A 183 24.42 -5.48 12.49
N VAL A 184 25.56 -5.68 11.82
CA VAL A 184 26.88 -5.33 12.37
C VAL A 184 27.12 -3.83 12.27
N ARG A 185 26.61 -3.23 11.19
CA ARG A 185 26.69 -1.78 10.99
C ARG A 185 25.58 -1.07 11.74
N SER A 186 25.90 0.12 12.24
CA SER A 186 24.85 1.03 12.72
C SER A 186 23.99 1.47 11.54
N LEU A 187 22.68 1.34 11.69
CA LEU A 187 21.71 1.75 10.69
C LEU A 187 21.31 3.21 10.94
N ASN A 188 21.22 3.98 9.88
CA ASN A 188 20.66 5.35 9.93
C ASN A 188 19.12 5.27 10.02
N PRO A 189 18.43 6.37 10.38
CA PRO A 189 16.99 6.45 10.23
C PRO A 189 16.55 6.08 8.81
N GLY A 190 15.65 5.10 8.67
CA GLY A 190 15.23 4.62 7.35
C GLY A 190 14.51 3.29 7.40
N PHE A 191 14.15 2.82 6.21
CA PHE A 191 13.64 1.47 5.99
C PHE A 191 14.70 0.61 5.31
N TYR A 192 14.65 -0.69 5.60
CA TYR A 192 15.63 -1.67 5.18
C TYR A 192 14.94 -2.97 4.82
N GLN A 193 15.57 -3.78 3.99
CA GLN A 193 15.12 -5.13 3.68
C GLN A 193 16.09 -6.15 4.27
N ALA A 194 15.57 -7.14 4.98
CA ALA A 194 16.31 -8.33 5.40
C ALA A 194 15.85 -9.54 4.60
N THR A 195 16.80 -10.31 4.04
CA THR A 195 16.54 -11.60 3.39
C THR A 195 17.27 -12.68 4.18
N ILE A 196 16.53 -13.70 4.63
CA ILE A 196 17.03 -14.81 5.45
C ILE A 196 16.95 -16.08 4.64
N HIS A 197 18.09 -16.78 4.50
CA HIS A 197 18.19 -18.12 3.93
C HIS A 197 18.61 -19.11 5.02
N VAL A 198 18.04 -20.30 4.98
CA VAL A 198 18.43 -21.43 5.83
C VAL A 198 18.66 -22.64 4.94
N ALA A 199 19.82 -23.29 5.08
CA ALA A 199 20.25 -24.40 4.22
C ALA A 199 20.18 -24.03 2.71
N GLY A 200 20.44 -22.76 2.36
CA GLY A 200 20.40 -22.22 1.02
C GLY A 200 18.99 -22.02 0.44
N GLU A 201 17.95 -22.06 1.26
CA GLU A 201 16.57 -21.68 0.87
C GLU A 201 16.21 -20.34 1.47
N GLU A 202 15.62 -19.44 0.65
CA GLU A 202 15.01 -18.22 1.16
C GLU A 202 13.79 -18.60 2.02
N VAL A 203 13.89 -18.25 3.30
CA VAL A 203 12.82 -18.54 4.28
C VAL A 203 11.92 -17.33 4.43
N ARG A 204 12.54 -16.14 4.42
CA ARG A 204 11.82 -14.90 4.58
C ARG A 204 12.60 -13.71 4.02
N THR A 205 11.89 -12.88 3.27
CA THR A 205 12.30 -11.51 2.95
C THR A 205 11.27 -10.57 3.55
N PHE A 206 11.73 -9.52 4.24
CA PHE A 206 10.84 -8.55 4.87
C PHE A 206 11.52 -7.18 5.01
N TYR A 207 10.68 -6.13 4.95
CA TYR A 207 11.11 -4.78 5.28
C TYR A 207 10.96 -4.51 6.78
N PHE A 208 11.87 -3.70 7.31
CA PHE A 208 11.87 -3.24 8.69
C PHE A 208 12.29 -1.77 8.78
N GLY A 209 11.89 -1.09 9.85
CA GLY A 209 12.19 0.33 10.08
C GLY A 209 13.12 0.55 11.25
N VAL A 210 13.98 1.56 11.12
CA VAL A 210 14.85 2.06 12.18
C VAL A 210 14.66 3.57 12.30
N ASP A 211 14.35 4.05 13.52
CA ASP A 211 14.15 5.49 13.79
C ASP A 211 13.28 6.18 12.73
N ALA A 212 12.15 5.56 12.34
CA ALA A 212 11.33 6.05 11.25
C ALA A 212 10.80 7.48 11.48
N ASP A 213 10.61 7.87 12.74
CA ASP A 213 10.26 9.22 13.16
C ASP A 213 11.36 10.27 12.90
N LYS A 214 12.58 9.83 12.60
CA LYS A 214 13.74 10.68 12.28
C LYS A 214 14.11 10.68 10.80
N ILE A 215 13.35 10.01 9.95
CA ILE A 215 13.56 10.05 8.49
C ILE A 215 13.38 11.50 8.03
N ALA A 216 14.44 12.04 7.43
CA ALA A 216 14.46 13.40 6.92
C ALA A 216 14.05 13.41 5.44
N SER A 217 12.79 13.71 5.18
CA SER A 217 12.28 14.01 3.84
C SER A 217 11.78 15.46 3.85
N ALA A 218 12.67 16.40 3.56
CA ALA A 218 12.34 17.82 3.62
C ALA A 218 11.29 18.20 2.58
N PRO A 219 10.35 19.10 2.93
CA PRO A 219 9.43 19.67 1.94
C PRO A 219 10.20 20.37 0.82
N ASP A 220 9.73 20.18 -0.42
CA ASP A 220 10.33 20.72 -1.64
C ASP A 220 9.32 21.56 -2.46
N MET A 221 8.39 22.22 -1.75
CA MET A 221 7.36 23.07 -2.32
C MET A 221 7.95 24.16 -3.22
N GLN A 222 7.30 24.39 -4.35
CA GLN A 222 7.58 25.55 -5.20
C GLN A 222 7.22 26.84 -4.48
N SER A 223 7.86 27.95 -4.85
CA SER A 223 7.67 29.25 -4.18
C SER A 223 6.24 29.78 -4.26
N ASP A 224 5.46 29.37 -5.26
CA ASP A 224 4.08 29.73 -5.51
C ASP A 224 3.06 28.63 -5.11
N PHE A 225 3.49 27.61 -4.37
CA PHE A 225 2.67 26.46 -3.96
C PHE A 225 1.34 26.87 -3.31
N LEU A 226 1.38 27.83 -2.38
CA LEU A 226 0.16 28.32 -1.72
C LEU A 226 -0.74 29.09 -2.67
N ASP A 227 -0.17 29.94 -3.52
CA ASP A 227 -0.91 30.74 -4.50
C ASP A 227 -1.58 29.84 -5.56
N PHE A 228 -0.90 28.78 -5.98
CA PHE A 228 -1.45 27.76 -6.88
C PHE A 228 -2.73 27.14 -6.30
N TRP A 229 -2.69 26.70 -5.06
CA TRP A 229 -3.86 26.08 -4.42
C TRP A 229 -4.95 27.09 -4.06
N GLN A 230 -4.60 28.33 -3.70
CA GLN A 230 -5.58 29.40 -3.51
C GLN A 230 -6.32 29.73 -4.81
N THR A 231 -5.60 29.75 -5.94
CA THR A 231 -6.20 29.94 -7.26
C THR A 231 -7.18 28.82 -7.61
N ALA A 232 -6.79 27.57 -7.39
CA ALA A 232 -7.66 26.41 -7.61
C ALA A 232 -8.94 26.45 -6.74
N LYS A 233 -8.80 26.83 -5.47
CA LYS A 233 -9.96 26.99 -4.55
C LYS A 233 -10.86 28.17 -4.96
N ALA A 234 -10.30 29.27 -5.40
CA ALA A 234 -11.08 30.42 -5.90
C ALA A 234 -11.87 30.05 -7.16
N GLU A 235 -11.26 29.28 -8.07
CA GLU A 235 -11.95 28.72 -9.23
C GLU A 235 -13.11 27.82 -8.80
N LEU A 236 -12.89 26.89 -7.88
CA LEU A 236 -13.94 26.02 -7.34
C LEU A 236 -15.08 26.82 -6.73
N ALA A 237 -14.77 27.83 -5.91
CA ALA A 237 -15.76 28.68 -5.26
C ALA A 237 -16.61 29.49 -6.23
N SER A 238 -16.09 29.81 -7.42
CA SER A 238 -16.83 30.55 -8.48
C SER A 238 -17.87 29.69 -9.18
N ILE A 239 -17.84 28.36 -9.03
CA ILE A 239 -18.73 27.43 -9.72
C ILE A 239 -19.92 27.09 -8.82
N ASP A 240 -21.15 27.39 -9.30
CA ASP A 240 -22.37 26.89 -8.66
C ASP A 240 -22.36 25.34 -8.62
N PRO A 241 -22.36 24.74 -7.44
CA PRO A 241 -22.22 23.30 -7.29
C PRO A 241 -23.38 22.47 -7.87
N GLN A 242 -24.57 23.03 -8.02
CA GLN A 242 -25.77 22.39 -8.58
C GLN A 242 -26.01 21.00 -8.01
N TYR A 243 -26.02 20.89 -6.68
CA TYR A 243 -26.22 19.61 -5.99
C TYR A 243 -27.52 18.93 -6.40
N THR A 244 -27.42 17.70 -6.88
CA THR A 244 -28.56 16.86 -7.24
C THR A 244 -28.51 15.56 -6.44
N LEU A 245 -29.56 15.29 -5.69
CA LEU A 245 -29.75 14.08 -4.90
C LEU A 245 -30.81 13.19 -5.52
N THR A 246 -30.44 11.98 -5.92
CA THR A 246 -31.36 10.94 -6.39
C THR A 246 -31.42 9.84 -5.34
N GLU A 247 -32.56 9.66 -4.67
CA GLU A 247 -32.70 8.62 -3.66
C GLU A 247 -32.52 7.23 -4.30
N LEU A 248 -31.87 6.34 -3.57
CA LEU A 248 -31.69 4.92 -3.88
C LEU A 248 -32.56 4.09 -2.91
N PRO A 249 -33.84 3.86 -3.23
CA PRO A 249 -34.79 3.25 -2.29
C PRO A 249 -34.38 1.84 -1.86
N GLU A 250 -33.74 1.08 -2.76
CA GLU A 250 -33.26 -0.28 -2.50
C GLU A 250 -32.09 -0.33 -1.51
N HIS A 251 -31.45 0.81 -1.27
CA HIS A 251 -30.35 0.97 -0.31
C HIS A 251 -30.77 1.80 0.91
N SER A 252 -32.02 2.26 0.95
CA SER A 252 -32.58 3.08 2.03
C SER A 252 -33.39 2.23 3.02
N SER A 253 -33.54 2.73 4.25
CA SER A 253 -34.39 2.12 5.29
C SER A 253 -35.24 3.18 5.99
N ALA A 254 -36.02 2.75 7.00
CA ALA A 254 -36.76 3.67 7.86
C ALA A 254 -35.84 4.59 8.69
N GLN A 255 -34.61 4.15 8.99
CA GLN A 255 -33.65 4.87 9.84
C GLN A 255 -32.67 5.70 9.01
N ARG A 256 -32.42 5.36 7.74
CA ARG A 256 -31.38 5.99 6.93
C ARG A 256 -31.77 6.07 5.47
N LYS A 257 -31.55 7.23 4.86
CA LYS A 257 -31.73 7.43 3.41
C LYS A 257 -30.37 7.43 2.71
N VAL A 258 -30.33 6.77 1.55
CA VAL A 258 -29.16 6.69 0.68
C VAL A 258 -29.45 7.33 -0.66
N TYR A 259 -28.53 8.13 -1.17
CA TYR A 259 -28.66 8.90 -2.40
C TYR A 259 -27.44 8.72 -3.30
N LEU A 260 -27.66 8.79 -4.60
CA LEU A 260 -26.64 9.21 -5.55
C LEU A 260 -26.60 10.73 -5.55
N LEU A 261 -25.47 11.31 -5.22
CA LEU A 261 -25.19 12.73 -5.29
C LEU A 261 -24.40 13.05 -6.56
N GLU A 262 -24.83 14.07 -7.29
CA GLU A 262 -24.07 14.68 -8.38
C GLU A 262 -23.86 16.17 -8.08
N MET A 263 -22.65 16.67 -8.37
CA MET A 263 -22.27 18.05 -8.10
C MET A 263 -21.25 18.55 -9.14
N LYS A 264 -21.27 19.87 -9.42
CA LYS A 264 -20.29 20.49 -10.30
C LYS A 264 -19.02 20.89 -9.55
N SER A 265 -17.89 20.70 -10.20
CA SER A 265 -16.54 21.01 -9.72
C SER A 265 -15.76 21.73 -10.82
N VAL A 266 -14.49 22.02 -10.59
CA VAL A 266 -13.63 22.67 -11.59
C VAL A 266 -13.59 21.85 -12.89
N PRO A 267 -13.66 22.49 -14.06
CA PRO A 267 -13.60 21.78 -15.34
C PRO A 267 -12.23 21.13 -15.54
N ASP A 268 -12.22 20.05 -16.29
CA ASP A 268 -11.01 19.46 -16.85
C ASP A 268 -10.79 19.91 -18.32
N ALA A 269 -9.88 19.26 -19.02
CA ALA A 269 -9.60 19.54 -20.43
C ALA A 269 -10.83 19.34 -21.37
N THR A 270 -11.88 18.65 -20.92
CA THR A 270 -13.14 18.50 -21.66
C THR A 270 -14.11 19.66 -21.41
N GLY A 271 -13.74 20.61 -20.54
CA GLY A 271 -14.56 21.76 -20.16
C GLY A 271 -15.67 21.44 -19.15
N GLN A 272 -15.65 20.24 -18.56
CA GLN A 272 -16.67 19.80 -17.58
C GLN A 272 -16.02 19.18 -16.34
N GLY A 273 -16.58 19.49 -15.17
CA GLY A 273 -16.23 18.90 -13.90
C GLY A 273 -17.49 18.41 -13.19
N ILE A 274 -17.71 17.09 -13.16
CA ILE A 274 -18.82 16.45 -12.46
C ILE A 274 -18.25 15.45 -11.45
N VAL A 275 -18.65 15.62 -10.19
CA VAL A 275 -18.33 14.70 -9.10
C VAL A 275 -19.58 13.93 -8.72
N ARG A 276 -19.42 12.64 -8.51
CA ARG A 276 -20.47 11.76 -8.00
C ARG A 276 -20.03 11.12 -6.69
N ALA A 277 -21.00 10.94 -5.81
CA ALA A 277 -20.78 10.28 -4.54
C ALA A 277 -22.03 9.48 -4.15
N TYR A 278 -21.87 8.47 -3.32
CA TYR A 278 -22.97 7.96 -2.53
C TYR A 278 -23.03 8.73 -1.22
N TYR A 279 -24.22 9.21 -0.88
CA TYR A 279 -24.50 9.97 0.33
C TYR A 279 -25.56 9.27 1.16
N ALA A 280 -25.30 9.11 2.45
CA ALA A 280 -26.27 8.49 3.36
C ALA A 280 -26.44 9.36 4.61
N GLU A 281 -27.71 9.62 5.00
CA GLU A 281 -28.06 10.42 6.16
C GLU A 281 -29.16 9.77 7.01
N PRO A 282 -29.16 9.96 8.34
CA PRO A 282 -30.23 9.54 9.23
C PRO A 282 -31.57 10.20 8.86
N THR A 283 -32.68 9.46 9.00
CA THR A 283 -34.04 10.01 8.80
C THR A 283 -34.51 10.82 10.00
N ALA A 284 -34.06 10.47 11.21
CA ALA A 284 -34.43 11.16 12.43
C ALA A 284 -33.99 12.64 12.39
N PRO A 285 -34.73 13.55 13.05
CA PRO A 285 -34.31 14.93 13.23
C PRO A 285 -33.04 15.00 14.10
N GLY A 286 -32.18 15.95 13.82
CA GLY A 286 -30.95 16.18 14.57
C GLY A 286 -29.77 16.52 13.68
N GLN A 287 -28.64 16.78 14.32
CA GLN A 287 -27.37 16.95 13.64
C GLN A 287 -26.44 15.79 13.99
N TYR A 288 -25.64 15.37 13.04
CA TYR A 288 -24.85 14.15 13.10
C TYR A 288 -23.41 14.40 12.65
N PRO A 289 -22.44 13.67 13.23
CA PRO A 289 -21.08 13.64 12.69
C PRO A 289 -21.10 13.09 11.25
N ALA A 290 -20.17 13.57 10.45
CA ALA A 290 -20.07 13.15 9.05
C ALA A 290 -18.66 12.63 8.72
N ILE A 291 -18.58 11.61 7.87
CA ILE A 291 -17.32 11.06 7.38
C ILE A 291 -17.28 11.14 5.86
N LEU A 292 -16.17 11.70 5.35
CA LEU A 292 -15.77 11.64 3.95
C LEU A 292 -14.93 10.39 3.74
N HIS A 293 -15.39 9.49 2.88
CA HIS A 293 -14.67 8.30 2.45
C HIS A 293 -14.13 8.52 1.05
N PHE A 294 -12.81 8.56 0.90
CA PHE A 294 -12.15 8.70 -0.39
C PHE A 294 -11.68 7.35 -0.91
N CYS A 295 -11.98 7.08 -2.18
CA CYS A 295 -11.72 5.78 -2.77
C CYS A 295 -10.26 5.61 -3.19
N ALA A 296 -9.77 4.38 -3.11
CA ALA A 296 -8.53 3.96 -3.71
C ALA A 296 -8.56 4.14 -5.24
N TYR A 297 -7.40 4.05 -5.91
CA TYR A 297 -7.30 4.13 -7.36
C TYR A 297 -8.15 3.02 -8.00
N ASP A 298 -9.10 3.45 -8.83
CA ASP A 298 -10.04 2.52 -9.42
C ASP A 298 -9.45 1.80 -10.64
N GLY A 299 -8.79 0.70 -10.34
CA GLY A 299 -8.50 -0.31 -11.34
C GLY A 299 -9.62 -1.35 -11.50
N GLY A 300 -10.82 -1.14 -10.91
CA GLY A 300 -11.96 -2.05 -11.05
C GLY A 300 -12.65 -2.49 -9.75
N GLY A 301 -12.30 -1.93 -8.61
CA GLY A 301 -13.03 -2.14 -7.35
C GLY A 301 -14.19 -1.15 -7.23
N GLY A 302 -15.40 -1.55 -7.54
CA GLY A 302 -16.56 -0.67 -7.44
C GLY A 302 -16.72 -0.04 -6.05
N LEU A 303 -17.20 1.20 -6.01
CA LEU A 303 -17.60 1.86 -4.76
C LEU A 303 -18.65 1.04 -4.03
N SER A 304 -18.44 0.81 -2.75
CA SER A 304 -19.47 0.25 -1.89
C SER A 304 -20.55 1.29 -1.62
N ILE A 305 -21.82 0.94 -1.91
CA ILE A 305 -22.96 1.76 -1.52
C ILE A 305 -23.14 1.63 -0.01
N PRO A 306 -23.31 2.73 0.76
CA PRO A 306 -23.58 2.65 2.19
C PRO A 306 -24.84 1.81 2.44
N ARG A 307 -24.75 0.88 3.40
CA ARG A 307 -25.94 0.09 3.78
C ARG A 307 -26.86 0.93 4.63
N ALA A 308 -28.15 0.72 4.44
CA ALA A 308 -29.19 1.42 5.19
C ALA A 308 -29.13 1.22 6.71
N ASP A 309 -28.63 0.07 7.15
CA ASP A 309 -28.56 -0.29 8.57
C ASP A 309 -27.19 -0.01 9.20
N ASP A 310 -26.18 0.39 8.39
CA ASP A 310 -24.89 0.78 8.92
C ASP A 310 -24.99 2.19 9.53
N TYR A 311 -24.47 2.35 10.73
CA TYR A 311 -24.25 3.64 11.43
C TYR A 311 -25.42 4.62 11.37
N PRO A 312 -26.59 4.29 12.00
CA PRO A 312 -27.81 5.12 11.93
C PRO A 312 -27.67 6.52 12.57
N SER A 313 -26.59 6.79 13.28
CA SER A 313 -26.30 8.07 13.93
C SER A 313 -25.13 8.82 13.28
N GLN A 314 -24.84 8.53 12.01
CA GLN A 314 -23.71 9.10 11.27
C GLN A 314 -24.14 9.43 9.83
N ILE A 315 -23.54 10.43 9.29
CA ILE A 315 -23.62 10.77 7.85
C ILE A 315 -22.37 10.24 7.17
N ASP A 316 -22.54 9.56 6.03
CA ASP A 316 -21.43 9.11 5.20
C ASP A 316 -21.54 9.67 3.79
N ILE A 317 -20.42 10.09 3.25
CA ILE A 317 -20.27 10.41 1.84
C ILE A 317 -19.10 9.64 1.25
N ILE A 318 -19.36 8.78 0.26
CA ILE A 318 -18.36 7.97 -0.43
C ILE A 318 -18.11 8.61 -1.78
N VAL A 319 -16.97 9.29 -1.88
CA VAL A 319 -16.63 10.16 -3.02
C VAL A 319 -15.96 9.37 -4.12
N SER A 320 -16.53 9.42 -5.32
CA SER A 320 -15.88 9.01 -6.56
C SER A 320 -15.34 10.24 -7.28
N THR A 321 -14.04 10.39 -7.34
CA THR A 321 -13.43 11.49 -8.10
C THR A 321 -13.63 11.30 -9.60
N ARG A 322 -13.35 12.36 -10.36
CA ARG A 322 -13.54 12.42 -11.82
C ARG A 322 -12.95 11.22 -12.55
N GLY A 323 -13.69 10.66 -13.48
CA GLY A 323 -13.23 9.57 -14.36
C GLY A 323 -13.11 8.20 -13.73
N GLN A 324 -13.22 8.07 -12.41
CA GLN A 324 -13.07 6.78 -11.71
C GLN A 324 -14.41 6.24 -11.23
N SER A 325 -14.51 4.92 -11.03
CA SER A 325 -15.68 4.22 -10.49
C SER A 325 -17.00 4.70 -11.11
N ILE A 326 -17.96 5.22 -10.31
CA ILE A 326 -19.25 5.74 -10.81
C ILE A 326 -19.12 6.98 -11.70
N ASN A 327 -17.94 7.63 -11.69
CA ASN A 327 -17.55 8.70 -12.60
C ASN A 327 -16.83 8.21 -13.86
N ASN A 328 -16.58 6.90 -14.02
CA ASN A 328 -16.01 6.34 -15.25
C ASN A 328 -17.07 6.29 -16.37
N ARG A 329 -17.57 7.47 -16.74
CA ARG A 329 -18.57 7.68 -17.80
C ARG A 329 -18.52 9.12 -18.27
N SER A 330 -19.26 9.42 -19.35
CA SER A 330 -19.37 10.79 -19.86
C SER A 330 -19.59 11.81 -18.71
N PRO A 331 -18.89 12.95 -18.73
CA PRO A 331 -18.09 13.46 -19.85
C PRO A 331 -16.64 12.95 -19.89
N TYR A 332 -16.19 12.20 -18.90
CA TYR A 332 -14.79 11.82 -18.77
C TYR A 332 -14.38 10.76 -19.78
N THR A 333 -13.28 11.01 -20.48
CA THR A 333 -12.61 10.05 -21.36
C THR A 333 -11.11 10.14 -21.11
N ASN A 334 -10.46 8.99 -21.03
CA ASN A 334 -9.02 8.92 -20.82
C ASN A 334 -8.34 8.21 -22.00
N PRO A 335 -7.73 8.94 -22.94
CA PRO A 335 -7.05 8.37 -24.08
C PRO A 335 -5.72 7.69 -23.71
N TYR A 336 -5.20 7.91 -22.49
CA TYR A 336 -3.91 7.39 -22.03
C TYR A 336 -4.03 6.07 -21.25
N GLY A 337 -5.25 5.62 -20.93
CA GLY A 337 -5.51 4.41 -20.15
C GLY A 337 -5.33 4.56 -18.64
N GLU A 338 -4.48 5.48 -18.19
CA GLU A 338 -4.16 5.73 -16.79
C GLU A 338 -4.53 7.16 -16.39
N TRP A 339 -5.35 7.32 -15.35
CA TRP A 339 -5.74 8.66 -14.85
C TRP A 339 -4.54 9.41 -14.28
N LEU A 340 -3.59 8.72 -13.72
CA LEU A 340 -2.42 9.32 -13.10
C LEU A 340 -1.52 10.10 -14.08
N VAL A 341 -1.59 9.82 -15.37
CA VAL A 341 -0.85 10.57 -16.41
C VAL A 341 -1.74 11.53 -17.22
N TYR A 342 -3.03 11.61 -16.92
CA TYR A 342 -3.95 12.47 -17.64
C TYR A 342 -3.67 13.96 -17.37
N GLY A 343 -3.34 14.72 -18.42
CA GLY A 343 -2.97 16.12 -18.32
C GLY A 343 -1.60 16.38 -17.71
N PHE A 344 -0.77 15.35 -17.55
CA PHE A 344 0.60 15.46 -17.01
C PHE A 344 1.47 16.40 -17.85
N GLY A 345 2.40 17.08 -17.19
CA GLY A 345 3.34 18.05 -17.79
C GLY A 345 3.03 19.51 -17.47
N ASN A 346 1.83 19.79 -16.97
CA ASN A 346 1.44 21.11 -16.47
C ASN A 346 0.59 20.92 -15.20
N PRO A 347 0.95 21.55 -14.06
CA PRO A 347 0.22 21.39 -12.82
C PRO A 347 -1.25 21.87 -12.92
N ASP A 348 -1.55 22.87 -13.76
CA ASP A 348 -2.92 23.37 -13.95
C ASP A 348 -3.85 22.39 -14.66
N THR A 349 -3.30 21.48 -15.47
CA THR A 349 -4.07 20.53 -16.27
C THR A 349 -4.00 19.10 -15.76
N TRP A 350 -3.08 18.81 -14.82
CA TRP A 350 -2.93 17.47 -14.33
C TRP A 350 -4.17 17.01 -13.56
N TYR A 351 -4.56 15.77 -13.79
CA TYR A 351 -5.74 15.12 -13.23
C TYR A 351 -5.94 15.41 -11.73
N TYR A 352 -4.88 15.36 -10.93
CA TYR A 352 -4.97 15.50 -9.49
C TYR A 352 -5.31 16.90 -9.01
N ARG A 353 -5.07 17.97 -9.81
CA ARG A 353 -5.57 19.30 -9.47
C ARG A 353 -7.10 19.30 -9.36
N GLY A 354 -7.75 18.77 -10.37
CA GLY A 354 -9.20 18.66 -10.37
C GLY A 354 -9.71 17.66 -9.32
N ALA A 355 -9.05 16.53 -9.15
CA ALA A 355 -9.45 15.51 -8.18
C ALA A 355 -9.37 16.01 -6.72
N TYR A 356 -8.37 16.84 -6.38
CA TYR A 356 -8.31 17.46 -5.05
C TYR A 356 -9.41 18.50 -4.85
N MET A 357 -9.78 19.23 -5.91
CA MET A 357 -10.94 20.13 -5.86
C MET A 357 -12.27 19.35 -5.73
N ASP A 358 -12.37 18.16 -6.30
CA ASP A 358 -13.53 17.28 -6.12
C ASP A 358 -13.70 16.86 -4.65
N CYS A 359 -12.59 16.60 -3.95
CA CYS A 359 -12.62 16.29 -2.52
C CYS A 359 -13.15 17.49 -1.70
N LEU A 360 -12.69 18.70 -2.01
CA LEU A 360 -13.19 19.91 -1.36
C LEU A 360 -14.67 20.18 -1.70
N ARG A 361 -15.11 19.90 -2.93
CA ARG A 361 -16.52 20.03 -3.32
C ARG A 361 -17.42 19.11 -2.51
N ALA A 362 -16.94 17.88 -2.20
CA ALA A 362 -17.67 16.95 -1.34
C ALA A 362 -17.75 17.46 0.12
N LEU A 363 -16.70 18.09 0.63
CA LEU A 363 -16.70 18.76 1.93
C LEU A 363 -17.67 19.95 1.94
N ASP A 364 -17.68 20.80 0.89
CA ASP A 364 -18.60 21.91 0.75
C ASP A 364 -20.06 21.44 0.74
N PHE A 365 -20.34 20.30 0.10
CA PHE A 365 -21.67 19.69 0.15
C PHE A 365 -22.05 19.33 1.59
N LEU A 366 -21.20 18.64 2.36
CA LEU A 366 -21.49 18.28 3.75
C LEU A 366 -21.78 19.54 4.59
N LEU A 367 -20.97 20.58 4.45
CA LEU A 367 -21.15 21.85 5.17
C LEU A 367 -22.43 22.59 4.79
N SER A 368 -23.02 22.30 3.63
CA SER A 368 -24.31 22.85 3.21
C SER A 368 -25.53 22.12 3.79
N ARG A 369 -25.31 20.97 4.48
CA ARG A 369 -26.40 20.13 4.99
C ARG A 369 -26.76 20.50 6.42
N GLU A 370 -28.04 20.78 6.68
CA GLU A 370 -28.55 21.14 8.02
C GLU A 370 -28.34 20.03 9.07
N LYS A 371 -28.31 18.77 8.62
CA LYS A 371 -28.09 17.60 9.49
C LYS A 371 -26.64 17.33 9.86
N VAL A 372 -25.68 18.03 9.25
CA VAL A 372 -24.25 17.85 9.55
C VAL A 372 -23.85 18.71 10.74
N GLN A 373 -23.09 18.14 11.66
CA GLN A 373 -22.36 18.88 12.70
C GLN A 373 -21.05 19.41 12.09
N PRO A 374 -20.92 20.72 11.81
CA PRO A 374 -19.74 21.25 11.12
C PRO A 374 -18.42 21.01 11.88
N GLU A 375 -18.48 20.93 13.20
CA GLU A 375 -17.35 20.66 14.09
C GLU A 375 -16.97 19.18 14.18
N ASN A 376 -17.76 18.28 13.60
CA ASN A 376 -17.58 16.82 13.64
C ASN A 376 -17.55 16.22 12.22
N ILE A 377 -16.74 16.81 11.35
CA ILE A 377 -16.50 16.26 10.01
C ILE A 377 -15.13 15.61 9.99
N PHE A 378 -15.10 14.34 9.58
CA PHE A 378 -13.91 13.50 9.51
C PHE A 378 -13.65 13.08 8.06
N ALA A 379 -12.41 12.65 7.77
CA ALA A 379 -12.07 12.09 6.46
C ALA A 379 -11.16 10.87 6.59
N GLU A 380 -11.38 9.88 5.73
CA GLU A 380 -10.56 8.68 5.66
C GLU A 380 -10.40 8.20 4.21
N GLY A 381 -9.40 7.36 3.97
CA GLY A 381 -9.20 6.69 2.70
C GLY A 381 -7.88 5.95 2.65
N SER A 382 -7.79 4.98 1.74
CA SER A 382 -6.60 4.16 1.56
C SER A 382 -5.98 4.38 0.18
N SER A 383 -4.65 4.26 0.07
CA SER A 383 -3.92 4.38 -1.18
C SER A 383 -4.12 5.79 -1.79
N GLN A 384 -4.65 5.89 -3.00
CA GLN A 384 -5.08 7.18 -3.58
C GLN A 384 -6.07 7.91 -2.66
N GLY A 385 -7.01 7.18 -2.01
CA GLY A 385 -7.91 7.74 -1.03
C GLY A 385 -7.19 8.34 0.18
N GLY A 386 -6.05 7.75 0.58
CA GLY A 386 -5.18 8.32 1.61
C GLY A 386 -4.56 9.64 1.18
N ALA A 387 -4.10 9.74 -0.08
CA ALA A 387 -3.62 11.01 -0.65
C ALA A 387 -4.74 12.06 -0.72
N PHE A 388 -5.95 11.67 -1.11
CA PHE A 388 -7.11 12.56 -1.13
C PHE A 388 -7.52 13.04 0.27
N THR A 389 -7.40 12.16 1.28
CA THR A 389 -7.63 12.50 2.69
C THR A 389 -6.64 13.58 3.15
N ILE A 390 -5.35 13.40 2.85
CA ILE A 390 -4.29 14.38 3.14
C ILE A 390 -4.54 15.69 2.39
N ALA A 391 -4.82 15.63 1.09
CA ALA A 391 -5.07 16.82 0.27
C ALA A 391 -6.31 17.58 0.73
N CYS A 392 -7.42 16.88 1.02
CA CYS A 392 -8.64 17.50 1.54
C CYS A 392 -8.37 18.21 2.88
N ALA A 393 -7.65 17.57 3.81
CA ALA A 393 -7.31 18.17 5.10
C ALA A 393 -6.42 19.41 4.93
N ALA A 394 -5.35 19.29 4.14
CA ALA A 394 -4.40 20.39 3.88
C ALA A 394 -5.08 21.62 3.26
N LEU A 395 -5.95 21.38 2.28
CA LEU A 395 -6.56 22.45 1.50
C LEU A 395 -7.89 22.98 2.10
N SER A 396 -8.43 22.28 3.09
CA SER A 396 -9.69 22.63 3.74
C SER A 396 -9.58 23.77 4.76
N GLU A 397 -8.36 24.23 5.09
CA GLU A 397 -8.15 25.32 6.05
C GLU A 397 -8.77 25.05 7.43
N GLY A 398 -8.60 23.82 7.93
CA GLY A 398 -9.05 23.41 9.28
C GLY A 398 -10.53 23.06 9.40
N ARG A 399 -11.23 22.84 8.28
CA ARG A 399 -12.65 22.42 8.29
C ARG A 399 -12.89 20.95 8.62
N LEU A 400 -11.83 20.13 8.69
CA LEU A 400 -11.90 18.75 9.15
C LEU A 400 -11.48 18.64 10.62
N ASN A 401 -12.23 17.85 11.38
CA ASN A 401 -11.98 17.68 12.81
C ASN A 401 -10.84 16.69 13.11
N ALA A 402 -10.77 15.59 12.38
CA ALA A 402 -9.65 14.64 12.38
C ALA A 402 -9.64 13.82 11.08
N ILE A 403 -8.50 13.19 10.77
CA ILE A 403 -8.33 12.39 9.55
C ILE A 403 -7.63 11.06 9.81
N ALA A 404 -7.91 10.08 8.91
CA ALA A 404 -7.38 8.73 8.99
C ALA A 404 -6.87 8.23 7.61
N PRO A 405 -5.77 8.79 7.06
CA PRO A 405 -5.19 8.28 5.81
C PRO A 405 -4.48 6.94 6.03
N ALA A 406 -4.62 6.01 5.08
CA ALA A 406 -4.01 4.69 5.16
C ALA A 406 -3.22 4.35 3.89
N CYS A 407 -2.03 3.75 4.03
CA CYS A 407 -1.15 3.35 2.91
C CYS A 407 -1.09 4.41 1.81
N SER A 408 -0.88 5.68 2.20
CA SER A 408 -1.11 6.85 1.35
C SER A 408 -0.21 6.87 0.12
N PHE A 409 -0.81 7.08 -1.04
CA PHE A 409 -0.14 7.30 -2.32
C PHE A 409 0.42 8.73 -2.42
N MET A 410 1.31 8.99 -3.39
CA MET A 410 1.83 10.32 -3.76
C MET A 410 2.66 11.02 -2.68
N GLY A 411 3.46 10.27 -1.92
CA GLY A 411 4.41 10.84 -0.97
C GLY A 411 5.84 10.76 -1.48
N ASP A 412 6.60 11.87 -1.37
CA ASP A 412 8.03 11.94 -1.65
C ASP A 412 8.43 11.40 -3.03
N PHE A 413 7.90 12.00 -4.08
CA PHE A 413 8.12 11.53 -5.45
C PHE A 413 9.59 11.28 -5.83
N PRO A 414 10.57 12.10 -5.41
CA PRO A 414 11.97 11.84 -5.73
C PRO A 414 12.49 10.51 -5.17
N ASP A 415 12.13 10.15 -3.94
CA ASP A 415 12.47 8.85 -3.37
C ASP A 415 11.51 7.74 -3.82
N TYR A 416 10.21 8.05 -3.95
CA TYR A 416 9.22 7.09 -4.40
C TYR A 416 9.61 6.43 -5.72
N PHE A 417 10.05 7.21 -6.70
CA PHE A 417 10.44 6.70 -8.02
C PHE A 417 11.73 5.88 -8.01
N GLN A 418 12.50 5.91 -6.92
CA GLN A 418 13.65 5.03 -6.72
C GLN A 418 13.26 3.71 -6.03
N LEU A 419 12.17 3.72 -5.26
CA LEU A 419 11.72 2.58 -4.46
C LEU A 419 10.84 1.59 -5.23
N VAL A 420 10.16 2.05 -6.28
CA VAL A 420 9.18 1.24 -7.03
C VAL A 420 9.26 1.48 -8.53
N CYS A 421 8.98 0.44 -9.31
CA CYS A 421 8.86 0.59 -10.76
C CYS A 421 7.54 1.27 -11.16
N TRP A 422 6.41 0.85 -10.58
CA TRP A 422 5.12 1.53 -10.76
C TRP A 422 4.87 2.45 -9.54
N PRO A 423 4.47 3.70 -9.73
CA PRO A 423 3.94 4.32 -10.95
C PRO A 423 5.00 4.98 -11.86
N TYR A 424 6.27 4.96 -11.52
CA TYR A 424 7.31 5.68 -12.27
C TYR A 424 7.32 5.32 -13.76
N ASN A 425 7.18 4.03 -14.08
CA ASN A 425 7.12 3.55 -15.47
C ASN A 425 5.93 4.09 -16.28
N ALA A 426 4.87 4.58 -15.65
CA ALA A 426 3.77 5.26 -16.32
C ALA A 426 4.11 6.73 -16.63
N PHE A 427 4.91 7.38 -15.78
CA PHE A 427 5.34 8.78 -15.98
C PHE A 427 6.47 8.91 -17.02
N LEU A 428 7.40 7.96 -17.08
CA LEU A 428 8.57 8.02 -17.96
C LEU A 428 8.26 8.26 -19.44
N PRO A 429 7.31 7.55 -20.08
CA PRO A 429 6.95 7.81 -21.48
C PRO A 429 6.39 9.23 -21.69
N MET A 430 5.63 9.73 -20.72
CA MET A 430 5.06 11.08 -20.77
C MET A 430 6.16 12.13 -20.61
N GLN A 431 7.06 11.96 -19.64
CA GLN A 431 8.21 12.82 -19.42
C GLN A 431 9.05 12.96 -20.70
N ARG A 432 9.39 11.82 -21.32
CA ARG A 432 10.16 11.80 -22.59
C ARG A 432 9.40 12.44 -23.75
N GLY A 433 8.12 12.11 -23.87
CA GLY A 433 7.26 12.67 -24.94
C GLY A 433 7.11 14.18 -24.86
N LEU A 434 7.15 14.74 -23.64
CA LEU A 434 7.08 16.17 -23.38
C LEU A 434 8.46 16.86 -23.33
N GLY A 435 9.56 16.09 -23.34
CA GLY A 435 10.92 16.62 -23.24
C GLY A 435 11.22 17.24 -21.86
N LEU A 436 10.57 16.77 -20.79
CA LEU A 436 10.79 17.27 -19.44
C LEU A 436 12.07 16.68 -18.84
N SER A 437 12.88 17.52 -18.20
CA SER A 437 13.95 17.05 -17.31
C SER A 437 13.38 16.45 -16.02
N ASP A 438 14.17 15.65 -15.31
CA ASP A 438 13.78 15.12 -13.98
C ASP A 438 13.44 16.26 -13.02
N GLU A 439 14.26 17.32 -13.02
CA GLU A 439 14.01 18.50 -12.18
C GLU A 439 12.66 19.17 -12.49
N ALA A 440 12.32 19.35 -13.77
CA ALA A 440 11.04 19.92 -14.17
C ALA A 440 9.85 19.00 -13.81
N MET A 441 10.02 17.69 -13.93
CA MET A 441 9.04 16.71 -13.52
C MET A 441 8.80 16.75 -12.00
N TYR A 442 9.87 16.70 -11.20
CA TYR A 442 9.73 16.75 -9.74
C TYR A 442 9.20 18.11 -9.25
N ALA A 443 9.60 19.22 -9.88
CA ALA A 443 9.02 20.53 -9.57
C ALA A 443 7.51 20.56 -9.80
N MET A 444 7.01 19.95 -10.89
CA MET A 444 5.57 19.83 -11.14
C MET A 444 4.89 18.92 -10.11
N LEU A 445 5.47 17.77 -9.80
CA LEU A 445 4.90 16.80 -8.86
C LEU A 445 4.85 17.34 -7.44
N SER A 446 5.76 18.25 -7.07
CA SER A 446 5.85 18.81 -5.71
C SER A 446 4.60 19.57 -5.27
N TYR A 447 3.79 20.12 -6.20
CA TYR A 447 2.51 20.72 -5.87
C TYR A 447 1.50 19.72 -5.27
N PHE A 448 1.65 18.44 -5.60
CA PHE A 448 0.68 17.40 -5.27
C PHE A 448 1.22 16.41 -4.24
N ASP A 449 2.50 16.52 -3.89
CA ASP A 449 3.17 15.62 -2.97
C ASP A 449 2.58 15.70 -1.57
N THR A 450 2.19 14.55 -1.02
CA THR A 450 1.58 14.50 0.30
C THR A 450 2.52 14.92 1.42
N LYS A 451 3.86 14.83 1.25
CA LYS A 451 4.80 15.37 2.23
C LYS A 451 4.72 16.90 2.34
N ASN A 452 4.48 17.57 1.21
CA ASN A 452 4.34 19.02 1.16
C ASN A 452 2.97 19.45 1.73
N LEU A 453 1.90 18.77 1.32
CA LEU A 453 0.55 19.02 1.82
C LEU A 453 0.44 18.77 3.34
N ALA A 454 1.14 17.78 3.87
CA ALA A 454 1.15 17.44 5.29
C ALA A 454 1.55 18.63 6.18
N THR A 455 2.42 19.52 5.69
CA THR A 455 2.84 20.73 6.43
C THR A 455 1.71 21.71 6.74
N LEU A 456 0.58 21.58 6.07
CA LEU A 456 -0.61 22.43 6.26
C LEU A 456 -1.65 21.79 7.19
N ILE A 457 -1.47 20.53 7.61
CA ILE A 457 -2.47 19.78 8.40
C ILE A 457 -2.21 19.96 9.89
N THR A 458 -3.18 20.55 10.58
CA THR A 458 -3.11 20.83 12.03
C THR A 458 -4.12 20.02 12.86
N CYS A 459 -5.12 19.39 12.21
CA CYS A 459 -6.08 18.54 12.91
C CYS A 459 -5.43 17.22 13.36
N PRO A 460 -6.01 16.51 14.35
CA PRO A 460 -5.57 15.18 14.76
C PRO A 460 -5.51 14.18 13.59
N VAL A 461 -4.48 13.33 13.58
CA VAL A 461 -4.24 12.36 12.50
C VAL A 461 -3.92 10.98 13.06
N ILE A 462 -4.61 9.94 12.57
CA ILE A 462 -4.18 8.56 12.69
C ILE A 462 -3.80 8.04 11.30
N MET A 463 -2.57 7.54 11.14
CA MET A 463 -2.12 6.96 9.87
C MET A 463 -1.91 5.46 9.98
N ASN A 464 -2.26 4.73 8.93
CA ASN A 464 -1.94 3.32 8.79
C ASN A 464 -0.88 3.15 7.71
N PHE A 465 0.07 2.25 7.92
CA PHE A 465 1.01 1.82 6.90
C PHE A 465 1.35 0.35 7.05
N SER A 466 1.71 -0.28 5.94
CA SER A 466 2.11 -1.69 5.89
C SER A 466 3.57 -1.79 5.49
N LEU A 467 4.37 -2.50 6.29
CA LEU A 467 5.83 -2.56 6.10
C LEU A 467 6.23 -3.26 4.80
N GLN A 468 5.42 -4.23 4.35
CA GLN A 468 5.71 -4.99 3.12
C GLN A 468 5.01 -4.38 1.88
N ASP A 469 4.60 -3.11 1.96
CA ASP A 469 3.94 -2.42 0.86
C ASP A 469 4.94 -2.01 -0.21
N THR A 470 4.84 -2.62 -1.39
CA THR A 470 5.66 -2.33 -2.57
C THR A 470 4.96 -1.43 -3.58
N THR A 471 3.75 -0.98 -3.26
CA THR A 471 2.97 -0.01 -4.06
C THR A 471 3.12 1.40 -3.49
N CYS A 472 2.87 1.55 -2.19
CA CYS A 472 3.10 2.78 -1.42
C CYS A 472 4.08 2.45 -0.28
N PRO A 473 5.40 2.42 -0.57
CA PRO A 473 6.40 1.99 0.41
C PRO A 473 6.31 2.77 1.72
N PRO A 474 6.60 2.14 2.86
CA PRO A 474 6.49 2.81 4.16
C PRO A 474 7.33 4.10 4.23
N HIS A 475 8.47 4.17 3.54
CA HIS A 475 9.29 5.38 3.43
C HIS A 475 8.45 6.60 2.99
N THR A 476 7.68 6.46 1.92
CA THR A 476 6.88 7.56 1.34
C THR A 476 5.72 7.98 2.24
N VAL A 477 5.12 7.03 2.95
CA VAL A 477 4.07 7.31 3.93
C VAL A 477 4.65 8.06 5.14
N TRP A 478 5.83 7.65 5.60
CA TRP A 478 6.54 8.31 6.70
C TRP A 478 7.04 9.70 6.33
N ALA A 479 7.38 9.95 5.07
CA ALA A 479 7.70 11.29 4.59
C ALA A 479 6.54 12.26 4.84
N ALA A 480 5.31 11.86 4.54
CA ALA A 480 4.12 12.65 4.86
C ALA A 480 3.88 12.74 6.39
N TYR A 481 3.97 11.61 7.11
CA TYR A 481 3.73 11.56 8.56
C TYR A 481 4.68 12.47 9.34
N ASN A 482 5.98 12.46 9.01
CA ASN A 482 6.97 13.28 9.71
C ASN A 482 6.78 14.78 9.45
N ASN A 483 6.25 15.17 8.29
CA ASN A 483 5.98 16.56 7.91
C ASN A 483 4.61 17.08 8.37
N LEU A 484 3.77 16.26 9.04
CA LEU A 484 2.51 16.74 9.60
C LEU A 484 2.74 17.87 10.60
N ALA A 485 2.10 19.02 10.37
CA ALA A 485 2.09 20.11 11.33
C ALA A 485 1.25 19.82 12.59
N SER A 486 0.39 18.82 12.52
CA SER A 486 -0.40 18.35 13.68
C SER A 486 0.50 17.91 14.83
N THR A 487 0.18 18.37 16.03
CA THR A 487 0.83 17.95 17.29
C THR A 487 0.20 16.67 17.86
N GLU A 488 -0.97 16.29 17.36
CA GLU A 488 -1.68 15.08 17.74
C GLU A 488 -1.71 14.11 16.56
N LYS A 489 -0.69 13.27 16.48
CA LYS A 489 -0.53 12.28 15.43
C LYS A 489 -0.12 10.94 15.99
N GLN A 490 -0.70 9.88 15.44
CA GLN A 490 -0.36 8.50 15.78
C GLN A 490 -0.38 7.62 14.53
N TYR A 491 0.24 6.47 14.61
CA TYR A 491 0.30 5.51 13.52
C TYR A 491 -0.01 4.09 13.99
N ILE A 492 -0.51 3.27 13.05
CA ILE A 492 -0.75 1.83 13.22
C ILE A 492 0.07 1.10 12.18
N PRO A 493 1.13 0.36 12.56
CA PRO A 493 1.92 -0.44 11.64
C PRO A 493 1.26 -1.79 11.38
N ASN A 494 1.43 -2.30 10.16
CA ASN A 494 1.14 -3.69 9.80
C ASN A 494 2.44 -4.36 9.35
N PRO A 495 3.14 -5.07 10.22
CA PRO A 495 4.50 -5.55 9.93
C PRO A 495 4.56 -6.56 8.79
N THR A 496 3.53 -7.38 8.60
CA THR A 496 3.53 -8.49 7.64
C THR A 496 2.69 -8.27 6.39
N LEU A 497 1.99 -7.15 6.31
CA LEU A 497 1.06 -6.88 5.21
C LEU A 497 1.72 -6.06 4.10
N GLY A 498 1.30 -6.36 2.86
CA GLY A 498 1.56 -5.54 1.68
C GLY A 498 0.60 -4.36 1.58
N HIS A 499 0.18 -4.00 0.36
CA HIS A 499 -0.70 -2.84 0.11
C HIS A 499 -2.14 -3.07 0.60
N THR A 500 -2.32 -3.06 1.94
CA THR A 500 -3.62 -3.25 2.62
C THR A 500 -3.58 -2.71 4.05
N THR A 501 -4.73 -2.41 4.62
CA THR A 501 -4.87 -1.76 5.94
C THR A 501 -4.92 -2.71 7.13
N GLY A 502 -5.08 -4.01 6.90
CA GLY A 502 -5.28 -4.99 7.99
C GLY A 502 -6.69 -4.95 8.61
N GLU A 503 -7.03 -6.03 9.31
CA GLU A 503 -8.40 -6.27 9.82
C GLU A 503 -8.83 -5.30 10.94
N THR A 504 -7.89 -4.80 11.72
CA THR A 504 -8.20 -3.91 12.87
C THR A 504 -8.33 -2.44 12.48
N TRP A 505 -7.94 -2.06 11.27
CA TRP A 505 -7.92 -0.66 10.86
C TRP A 505 -9.28 0.03 11.02
N GLY A 506 -10.34 -0.59 10.54
CA GLY A 506 -11.69 -0.04 10.66
C GLY A 506 -12.15 0.19 12.12
N ILE A 507 -11.63 -0.58 13.09
CA ILE A 507 -11.89 -0.36 14.51
C ILE A 507 -11.07 0.83 15.00
N ASN A 508 -9.77 0.85 14.71
CA ASN A 508 -8.86 1.90 15.16
C ASN A 508 -9.31 3.29 14.68
N LEU A 509 -9.70 3.43 13.42
CA LEU A 509 -10.16 4.72 12.88
C LEU A 509 -11.47 5.18 13.52
N ARG A 510 -12.42 4.27 13.78
CA ARG A 510 -13.69 4.61 14.45
C ARG A 510 -13.46 5.06 15.89
N ASP A 511 -12.64 4.34 16.64
CA ASP A 511 -12.29 4.70 18.01
C ASP A 511 -11.56 6.05 18.05
N PHE A 512 -10.69 6.30 17.08
CA PHE A 512 -10.00 7.58 16.92
C PHE A 512 -10.99 8.71 16.64
N PHE A 513 -11.89 8.57 15.68
CA PHE A 513 -12.89 9.59 15.39
C PHE A 513 -13.85 9.79 16.58
N ALA A 514 -14.24 8.71 17.25
CA ALA A 514 -15.07 8.79 18.45
C ALA A 514 -14.41 9.61 19.56
N SER A 515 -13.11 9.47 19.75
CA SER A 515 -12.36 10.21 20.77
C SER A 515 -12.22 11.71 20.46
N HIS A 516 -12.47 12.11 19.20
CA HIS A 516 -12.36 13.49 18.72
C HIS A 516 -13.71 14.17 18.47
N LEU A 517 -14.82 13.54 18.84
CA LEU A 517 -16.12 14.18 18.77
C LEU A 517 -16.18 15.39 19.72
N LYS A 518 -16.77 16.47 19.24
CA LYS A 518 -17.01 17.72 19.97
C LYS A 518 -18.49 17.85 20.32
N GLY A 519 -18.79 18.45 21.48
CA GLY A 519 -20.15 18.72 21.94
C GLY A 519 -20.60 17.83 23.09
N PRO A 520 -21.73 18.17 23.75
CA PRO A 520 -22.20 17.49 24.96
C PRO A 520 -22.62 16.02 24.77
N ASP A 521 -22.96 15.63 23.55
CA ASP A 521 -23.38 14.25 23.20
C ASP A 521 -22.27 13.44 22.50
N ALA A 522 -21.04 13.95 22.51
CA ALA A 522 -19.90 13.39 21.80
C ALA A 522 -19.68 11.89 22.07
N ILE A 523 -19.90 11.44 23.30
CA ILE A 523 -19.66 10.04 23.72
C ILE A 523 -20.82 9.10 23.36
N GLN A 524 -22.02 9.62 23.11
CA GLN A 524 -23.20 8.78 22.81
C GLN A 524 -23.40 8.46 21.33
N SER A 525 -22.95 9.32 20.44
CA SER A 525 -23.29 9.24 19.00
C SER A 525 -22.48 8.19 18.21
N LEU A 526 -21.28 7.82 18.66
CA LEU A 526 -20.46 6.76 18.04
C LEU A 526 -20.40 5.45 18.84
N ARG A 527 -21.13 5.34 19.94
CA ARG A 527 -21.33 4.03 20.54
C ARG A 527 -22.11 3.17 19.57
N VAL A 528 -21.35 2.37 18.80
CA VAL A 528 -21.90 1.17 18.16
C VAL A 528 -22.82 0.52 19.16
N SER A 529 -24.04 0.19 18.77
CA SER A 529 -24.95 -0.60 19.58
C SER A 529 -24.16 -1.80 20.11
N THR A 530 -23.82 -1.73 21.40
CA THR A 530 -23.18 -2.83 22.13
C THR A 530 -24.12 -4.03 22.29
N ALA A 531 -25.12 -4.12 21.45
CA ALA A 531 -26.05 -5.23 21.33
C ALA A 531 -25.44 -6.45 20.59
N ASP A 532 -24.21 -6.38 20.14
CA ASP A 532 -23.53 -7.57 19.66
C ASP A 532 -22.95 -8.33 20.87
N ASP A 533 -23.62 -9.39 21.27
CA ASP A 533 -23.18 -10.37 22.26
C ASP A 533 -21.95 -11.17 21.77
N ALA A 534 -21.26 -10.65 20.75
CA ALA A 534 -20.12 -11.29 20.14
C ALA A 534 -18.91 -11.27 21.07
N ILE A 535 -18.27 -12.41 21.19
CA ILE A 535 -17.04 -12.61 21.94
C ILE A 535 -15.90 -12.73 20.93
N TYR A 536 -14.84 -11.96 21.15
CA TYR A 536 -13.63 -12.00 20.32
C TYR A 536 -12.44 -12.46 21.16
N ASP A 537 -11.51 -13.19 20.55
CA ASP A 537 -10.21 -13.44 21.17
C ASP A 537 -9.26 -12.23 20.99
N LEU A 538 -8.04 -12.34 21.52
CA LEU A 538 -7.03 -11.28 21.42
C LEU A 538 -6.57 -10.98 19.98
N HIS A 539 -6.88 -11.87 19.03
CA HIS A 539 -6.56 -11.70 17.61
C HIS A 539 -7.74 -11.10 16.82
N GLY A 540 -8.81 -10.66 17.51
CA GLY A 540 -10.01 -10.11 16.90
C GLY A 540 -10.91 -11.15 16.21
N VAL A 541 -10.64 -12.45 16.38
CA VAL A 541 -11.47 -13.51 15.80
C VAL A 541 -12.72 -13.71 16.63
N ARG A 542 -13.90 -13.56 16.00
CA ARG A 542 -15.19 -13.83 16.65
C ARG A 542 -15.31 -15.31 17.03
N ARG A 543 -15.59 -15.57 18.33
CA ARG A 543 -15.77 -16.91 18.87
C ARG A 543 -17.24 -17.25 18.94
N GLN A 544 -17.59 -18.46 18.49
CA GLN A 544 -18.98 -18.97 18.62
C GLN A 544 -19.20 -19.58 20.03
N GLY A 545 -20.35 -19.31 20.63
CA GLY A 545 -20.74 -19.79 21.93
C GLY A 545 -20.76 -18.69 22.99
N SER A 546 -21.10 -19.06 24.24
CA SER A 546 -21.10 -18.14 25.36
C SER A 546 -19.73 -18.14 26.05
N LEU A 547 -19.40 -17.09 26.83
CA LEU A 547 -18.18 -17.02 27.64
C LEU A 547 -18.00 -18.29 28.51
N SER A 548 -19.11 -18.89 29.00
CA SER A 548 -19.04 -20.11 29.81
C SER A 548 -18.58 -21.35 29.05
N THR A 549 -18.76 -21.40 27.72
CA THR A 549 -18.42 -22.56 26.88
C THR A 549 -17.06 -22.47 26.20
N LEU A 550 -16.44 -21.29 26.20
CA LEU A 550 -15.12 -21.09 25.57
C LEU A 550 -14.00 -21.67 26.46
N PRO A 551 -12.84 -22.05 25.88
CA PRO A 551 -11.66 -22.45 26.63
C PRO A 551 -11.15 -21.35 27.56
N SER A 552 -10.28 -21.71 28.53
CA SER A 552 -9.57 -20.70 29.34
C SER A 552 -8.71 -19.83 28.42
N GLY A 553 -8.81 -18.50 28.60
CA GLY A 553 -8.13 -17.54 27.73
C GLY A 553 -8.54 -16.09 28.03
N ILE A 554 -8.03 -15.19 27.19
CA ILE A 554 -8.40 -13.78 27.26
C ILE A 554 -9.32 -13.48 26.06
N TYR A 555 -10.44 -12.83 26.37
CA TYR A 555 -11.48 -12.50 25.39
C TYR A 555 -11.87 -11.04 25.50
N ILE A 556 -12.42 -10.48 24.44
CA ILE A 556 -13.07 -9.17 24.40
C ILE A 556 -14.58 -9.42 24.23
N HIS A 557 -15.37 -8.92 25.17
CA HIS A 557 -16.82 -9.00 25.15
C HIS A 557 -17.40 -7.68 25.64
N HIS A 558 -18.32 -7.08 24.89
CA HIS A 558 -18.84 -5.74 25.13
C HIS A 558 -17.73 -4.68 25.30
N GLY A 559 -16.65 -4.79 24.49
CA GLY A 559 -15.51 -3.88 24.57
C GLY A 559 -14.65 -4.01 25.83
N LYS A 560 -14.88 -5.02 26.68
CA LYS A 560 -14.12 -5.27 27.90
C LYS A 560 -13.28 -6.53 27.79
N LYS A 561 -12.05 -6.44 28.28
CA LYS A 561 -11.16 -7.60 28.42
C LYS A 561 -11.68 -8.51 29.53
N ILE A 562 -11.92 -9.76 29.20
CA ILE A 562 -12.36 -10.82 30.13
C ILE A 562 -11.29 -11.91 30.16
N VAL A 563 -10.85 -12.29 31.34
CA VAL A 563 -9.95 -13.43 31.55
C VAL A 563 -10.81 -14.59 32.06
N LYS A 564 -10.76 -15.72 31.37
CA LYS A 564 -11.48 -16.93 31.72
C LYS A 564 -10.51 -18.03 32.16
#